data_bd6d69da9425b6c218383ab26fdc94c4
#
_entry.id   bd6d69da9425b6c218383ab26fdc94c4
#
_cell.length_a   1.000
_cell.length_b   1.000
_cell.length_c   1.000
_cell.angle_alpha   90.00
_cell.angle_beta   90.00
_cell.angle_gamma   90.00
#
_symmetry.space_group_name_H-M   'P 1'
#
loop_
_entity.id
_entity.type
_entity.pdbx_description
1 polymer ?
#
loop_
_entity_poly.entity_id
_entity_poly.type
_entity_poly.pdbx_seq_one_letter_code
_entity_poly.pdbx_strand_id
1 'polypeptide(L)'
;MKNVLVIAPHPDDEVLGCGATIAKLVSEGNNVYILVATRGTERFYSDDKIQNVRNEALKAHILLGVKKTFFLDFPAPELDTVALADISREFSSIINELNIQSLFLPHRADIHNDHQVVFNAGIVAARPVGTCPVTAIYAYETMSDTERAAPFGDAVFIPNMFVDVFSFFEKKTEAMKCFKSQLRDFPNPRSIEALTALA
;
A
#
# COMPACT_ATOMS: atom_id res chain seq x y z
N MET A 1 -10.62 -7.53 -17.90
CA MET A 1 -10.62 -6.40 -16.97
C MET A 1 -10.94 -6.91 -15.58
N LYS A 2 -10.05 -6.69 -14.61
CA LYS A 2 -10.23 -7.08 -13.19
C LYS A 2 -10.32 -5.84 -12.33
N ASN A 3 -10.96 -5.96 -11.17
CA ASN A 3 -10.90 -4.95 -10.13
C ASN A 3 -9.80 -5.36 -9.14
N VAL A 4 -8.83 -4.49 -8.97
CA VAL A 4 -7.65 -4.70 -8.13
C VAL A 4 -7.67 -3.67 -7.01
N LEU A 5 -7.41 -4.09 -5.77
CA LEU A 5 -7.27 -3.21 -4.63
C LEU A 5 -5.86 -3.33 -4.06
N VAL A 6 -5.19 -2.20 -3.89
CA VAL A 6 -3.94 -2.11 -3.11
C VAL A 6 -4.29 -1.45 -1.79
N ILE A 7 -4.06 -2.14 -0.69
CA ILE A 7 -4.24 -1.59 0.65
C ILE A 7 -2.88 -1.15 1.18
N ALA A 8 -2.76 0.13 1.47
CA ALA A 8 -1.59 0.75 2.07
C ALA A 8 -1.87 1.11 3.53
N PRO A 9 -0.97 0.81 4.46
CA PRO A 9 -1.04 1.32 5.82
C PRO A 9 -1.05 2.84 5.87
N HIS A 10 -0.08 3.47 5.23
CA HIS A 10 0.09 4.93 5.18
C HIS A 10 0.13 5.43 3.74
N PRO A 11 -0.10 6.75 3.53
CA PRO A 11 0.06 7.36 2.21
C PRO A 11 1.54 7.33 1.80
N ASP A 12 1.91 6.66 0.73
CA ASP A 12 3.18 6.41 0.05
C ASP A 12 3.57 4.92 -0.05
N ASP A 13 3.14 4.07 0.87
CA ASP A 13 3.49 2.64 0.89
C ASP A 13 3.06 1.92 -0.40
N GLU A 14 1.90 2.27 -0.96
CA GLU A 14 1.38 1.71 -2.20
C GLU A 14 2.26 2.06 -3.41
N VAL A 15 2.86 3.24 -3.41
CA VAL A 15 3.75 3.68 -4.48
C VAL A 15 5.15 3.10 -4.27
N LEU A 16 5.65 3.10 -3.02
CA LEU A 16 6.92 2.47 -2.65
C LEU A 16 6.94 0.98 -3.03
N GLY A 17 5.90 0.23 -2.70
CA GLY A 17 5.81 -1.20 -2.99
C GLY A 17 5.35 -1.49 -4.41
N CYS A 18 4.21 -0.93 -4.83
CA CYS A 18 3.47 -1.35 -6.01
C CYS A 18 3.41 -0.32 -7.15
N GLY A 19 4.01 0.88 -7.06
CA GLY A 19 3.78 1.98 -8.00
C GLY A 19 3.90 1.59 -9.49
N ALA A 20 4.96 0.89 -9.88
CA ALA A 20 5.14 0.45 -11.26
C ALA A 20 4.16 -0.67 -11.67
N THR A 21 3.85 -1.58 -10.74
CA THR A 21 2.83 -2.62 -10.94
C THR A 21 1.43 -2.03 -11.12
N ILE A 22 1.09 -1.00 -10.33
CA ILE A 22 -0.16 -0.24 -10.48
C ILE A 22 -0.25 0.35 -11.89
N ALA A 23 0.79 1.06 -12.34
CA ALA A 23 0.82 1.67 -13.66
C ALA A 23 0.66 0.63 -14.79
N LYS A 24 1.31 -0.53 -14.65
CA LYS A 24 1.17 -1.65 -15.59
C LYS A 24 -0.25 -2.19 -15.61
N LEU A 25 -0.82 -2.51 -14.45
CA LEU A 25 -2.19 -3.05 -14.34
C LEU A 25 -3.22 -2.10 -14.96
N VAL A 26 -3.07 -0.80 -14.74
CA VAL A 26 -3.92 0.23 -15.39
C VAL A 26 -3.75 0.20 -16.90
N SER A 27 -2.52 0.13 -17.41
CA SER A 27 -2.26 0.06 -18.85
C SER A 27 -2.85 -1.18 -19.53
N GLU A 28 -2.98 -2.27 -18.79
CA GLU A 28 -3.62 -3.52 -19.21
C GLU A 28 -5.15 -3.47 -19.15
N GLY A 29 -5.73 -2.31 -18.81
CA GLY A 29 -7.17 -2.09 -18.76
C GLY A 29 -7.84 -2.57 -17.47
N ASN A 30 -7.11 -2.84 -16.40
CA ASN A 30 -7.68 -3.18 -15.11
C ASN A 30 -8.15 -1.92 -14.36
N ASN A 31 -9.18 -2.06 -13.53
CA ASN A 31 -9.58 -1.02 -12.59
C ASN A 31 -8.74 -1.17 -11.32
N VAL A 32 -7.81 -0.25 -11.07
CA VAL A 32 -7.00 -0.25 -9.87
C VAL A 32 -7.55 0.77 -8.88
N TYR A 33 -7.77 0.31 -7.66
CA TYR A 33 -8.22 1.10 -6.52
C TYR A 33 -7.14 1.09 -5.44
N ILE A 34 -7.05 2.17 -4.67
CA ILE A 34 -6.16 2.26 -3.51
C ILE A 34 -7.00 2.52 -2.27
N LEU A 35 -6.66 1.85 -1.19
CA LEU A 35 -7.19 2.08 0.13
C LEU A 35 -6.03 2.39 1.08
N VAL A 36 -5.97 3.63 1.55
CA VAL A 36 -5.06 4.03 2.63
C VAL A 36 -5.80 3.84 3.95
N ALA A 37 -5.28 2.95 4.81
CA ALA A 37 -5.99 2.50 6.00
C ALA A 37 -6.01 3.55 7.12
N THR A 38 -4.95 4.36 7.24
CA THR A 38 -4.78 5.19 8.42
C THR A 38 -4.80 6.69 8.14
N ARG A 39 -5.01 7.41 9.21
CA ARG A 39 -4.80 8.85 9.34
C ARG A 39 -3.86 9.10 10.51
N GLY A 40 -2.83 9.90 10.31
CA GLY A 40 -1.96 10.33 11.40
C GLY A 40 -2.76 10.99 12.51
N THR A 41 -2.45 10.66 13.77
CA THR A 41 -3.13 11.28 14.92
C THR A 41 -2.52 12.63 15.26
N GLU A 42 -3.33 13.56 15.77
CA GLU A 42 -2.89 14.91 16.18
C GLU A 42 -1.84 14.89 17.29
N ARG A 43 -1.74 13.77 18.01
CA ARG A 43 -0.69 13.53 18.99
C ARG A 43 0.73 13.56 18.39
N PHE A 44 0.87 13.13 17.12
CA PHE A 44 2.17 13.00 16.44
C PHE A 44 2.31 13.94 15.24
N TYR A 45 1.19 14.34 14.62
CA TYR A 45 1.19 15.09 13.38
C TYR A 45 0.17 16.22 13.42
N SER A 46 0.53 17.40 12.91
CA SER A 46 -0.44 18.48 12.71
C SER A 46 -1.41 18.15 11.56
N ASP A 47 -2.63 18.67 11.62
CA ASP A 47 -3.62 18.49 10.56
C ASP A 47 -3.10 18.91 9.18
N ASP A 48 -2.34 20.00 9.09
CA ASP A 48 -1.74 20.45 7.83
C ASP A 48 -0.81 19.40 7.23
N LYS A 49 0.00 18.72 8.05
CA LYS A 49 0.86 17.62 7.57
C LYS A 49 0.05 16.43 7.09
N ILE A 50 -1.01 16.08 7.81
CA ILE A 50 -1.91 14.98 7.46
C ILE A 50 -2.60 15.28 6.13
N GLN A 51 -3.16 16.46 5.96
CA GLN A 51 -3.81 16.85 4.71
C GLN A 51 -2.81 16.95 3.56
N ASN A 52 -1.61 17.49 3.82
CA ASN A 52 -0.58 17.60 2.81
C ASN A 52 -0.20 16.23 2.22
N VAL A 53 0.10 15.23 3.06
CA VAL A 53 0.49 13.90 2.57
C VAL A 53 -0.65 13.20 1.83
N ARG A 54 -1.90 13.35 2.25
CA ARG A 54 -3.07 12.85 1.50
C ARG A 54 -3.22 13.51 0.13
N ASN A 55 -2.95 14.82 0.04
CA ASN A 55 -2.95 15.54 -1.24
C ASN A 55 -1.80 15.11 -2.14
N GLU A 56 -0.63 14.81 -1.59
CA GLU A 56 0.51 14.24 -2.31
C GLU A 56 0.16 12.87 -2.88
N ALA A 57 -0.47 12.00 -2.08
CA ALA A 57 -0.97 10.69 -2.51
C ALA A 57 -1.96 10.80 -3.66
N LEU A 58 -2.95 11.70 -3.58
CA LEU A 58 -3.91 11.88 -4.67
C LEU A 58 -3.26 12.30 -5.99
N LYS A 59 -2.22 13.15 -5.95
CA LYS A 59 -1.46 13.53 -7.15
C LYS A 59 -0.71 12.33 -7.74
N ALA A 60 -0.07 11.53 -6.89
CA ALA A 60 0.61 10.30 -7.31
C ALA A 60 -0.37 9.30 -7.94
N HIS A 61 -1.53 9.11 -7.33
CA HIS A 61 -2.56 8.18 -7.81
C HIS A 61 -3.15 8.61 -9.16
N ILE A 62 -3.37 9.90 -9.37
CA ILE A 62 -3.79 10.44 -10.68
C ILE A 62 -2.74 10.13 -11.75
N LEU A 63 -1.46 10.34 -11.46
CA LEU A 63 -0.36 10.06 -12.38
C LEU A 63 -0.28 8.58 -12.74
N LEU A 64 -0.51 7.68 -11.77
CA LEU A 64 -0.53 6.23 -11.98
C LEU A 64 -1.81 5.74 -12.70
N GLY A 65 -2.84 6.57 -12.82
CA GLY A 65 -4.12 6.21 -13.42
C GLY A 65 -5.05 5.41 -12.52
N VAL A 66 -4.90 5.55 -11.21
CA VAL A 66 -5.77 4.93 -10.20
C VAL A 66 -7.21 5.42 -10.39
N LYS A 67 -8.16 4.48 -10.37
CA LYS A 67 -9.57 4.78 -10.63
C LYS A 67 -10.24 5.52 -9.48
N LYS A 68 -9.95 5.14 -8.24
CA LYS A 68 -10.44 5.79 -7.02
C LYS A 68 -9.53 5.46 -5.85
N THR A 69 -9.33 6.44 -4.97
CA THR A 69 -8.63 6.30 -3.70
C THR A 69 -9.63 6.43 -2.56
N PHE A 70 -9.52 5.54 -1.59
CA PHE A 70 -10.24 5.56 -0.33
C PHE A 70 -9.25 5.89 0.79
N PHE A 71 -9.64 6.78 1.69
CA PHE A 71 -8.92 7.05 2.90
C PHE A 71 -9.81 6.68 4.08
N LEU A 72 -9.33 5.77 4.92
CA LEU A 72 -9.91 5.53 6.22
C LEU A 72 -9.20 6.43 7.24
N ASP A 73 -9.78 6.53 8.43
CA ASP A 73 -9.29 7.39 9.49
C ASP A 73 -8.87 6.60 10.74
N PHE A 74 -8.41 5.35 10.56
CA PHE A 74 -7.82 4.61 11.67
C PHE A 74 -6.53 5.29 12.16
N PRO A 75 -6.22 5.25 13.46
CA PRO A 75 -5.10 6.01 14.01
C PRO A 75 -3.74 5.45 13.57
N ALA A 76 -2.84 6.32 13.11
CA ALA A 76 -1.42 6.00 12.90
C ALA A 76 -0.55 6.84 13.84
N PRO A 77 0.50 6.26 14.44
CA PRO A 77 1.02 4.88 14.31
C PRO A 77 0.44 3.92 15.38
N GLU A 78 -0.82 4.04 15.71
CA GLU A 78 -1.48 3.35 16.82
C GLU A 78 -2.60 2.40 16.34
N LEU A 79 -2.44 1.81 15.12
CA LEU A 79 -3.48 0.96 14.52
C LEU A 79 -3.78 -0.31 15.32
N ASP A 80 -2.83 -0.81 16.09
CA ASP A 80 -2.97 -1.95 17.00
C ASP A 80 -3.90 -1.69 18.18
N THR A 81 -4.27 -0.44 18.43
CA THR A 81 -5.28 -0.07 19.43
C THR A 81 -6.71 -0.30 18.95
N VAL A 82 -6.89 -0.55 17.65
CA VAL A 82 -8.20 -0.79 17.02
C VAL A 82 -8.44 -2.30 16.93
N ALA A 83 -9.66 -2.72 17.26
CA ALA A 83 -10.01 -4.13 17.12
C ALA A 83 -9.84 -4.61 15.65
N LEU A 84 -9.09 -5.69 15.44
CA LEU A 84 -8.84 -6.25 14.10
C LEU A 84 -10.15 -6.51 13.34
N ALA A 85 -11.21 -6.90 14.05
CA ALA A 85 -12.53 -7.14 13.49
C ALA A 85 -13.14 -5.88 12.84
N ASP A 86 -12.91 -4.70 13.42
CA ASP A 86 -13.44 -3.44 12.89
C ASP A 86 -12.70 -3.04 11.62
N ILE A 87 -11.36 -3.15 11.61
CA ILE A 87 -10.54 -2.90 10.43
C ILE A 87 -10.92 -3.86 9.30
N SER A 88 -11.03 -5.16 9.61
CA SER A 88 -11.38 -6.19 8.63
C SER A 88 -12.78 -5.98 8.05
N ARG A 89 -13.73 -5.47 8.83
CA ARG A 89 -15.09 -5.16 8.37
C ARG A 89 -15.09 -4.03 7.33
N GLU A 90 -14.34 -2.95 7.58
CA GLU A 90 -14.21 -1.84 6.62
C GLU A 90 -13.55 -2.32 5.31
N PHE A 91 -12.48 -3.12 5.40
CA PHE A 91 -11.84 -3.68 4.21
C PHE A 91 -12.79 -4.61 3.44
N SER A 92 -13.50 -5.48 4.14
CA SER A 92 -14.48 -6.39 3.54
C SER A 92 -15.62 -5.65 2.84
N SER A 93 -16.09 -4.54 3.41
CA SER A 93 -17.12 -3.68 2.79
C SER A 93 -16.67 -3.16 1.42
N ILE A 94 -15.46 -2.59 1.36
CA ILE A 94 -14.89 -2.05 0.11
C ILE A 94 -14.61 -3.17 -0.90
N ILE A 95 -14.07 -4.31 -0.45
CA ILE A 95 -13.79 -5.48 -1.30
C ILE A 95 -15.08 -5.97 -1.98
N ASN A 96 -16.17 -6.08 -1.23
CA ASN A 96 -17.45 -6.56 -1.77
C ASN A 96 -18.13 -5.49 -2.65
N GLU A 97 -18.19 -4.23 -2.21
CA GLU A 97 -18.77 -3.12 -2.99
C GLU A 97 -18.15 -3.00 -4.38
N LEU A 98 -16.82 -3.10 -4.46
CA LEU A 98 -16.07 -2.96 -5.69
C LEU A 98 -15.88 -4.27 -6.45
N ASN A 99 -16.35 -5.40 -5.93
CA ASN A 99 -16.13 -6.73 -6.48
C ASN A 99 -14.64 -6.98 -6.81
N ILE A 100 -13.76 -6.86 -5.81
CA ILE A 100 -12.30 -6.97 -5.95
C ILE A 100 -11.87 -8.42 -6.16
N GLN A 101 -11.17 -8.70 -7.27
CA GLN A 101 -10.64 -10.03 -7.57
C GLN A 101 -9.18 -10.22 -7.14
N SER A 102 -8.39 -9.15 -7.11
CA SER A 102 -6.97 -9.21 -6.71
C SER A 102 -6.69 -8.19 -5.63
N LEU A 103 -6.07 -8.62 -4.55
CA LEU A 103 -5.74 -7.82 -3.37
C LEU A 103 -4.23 -7.76 -3.18
N PHE A 104 -3.70 -6.57 -2.98
CA PHE A 104 -2.30 -6.34 -2.61
C PHE A 104 -2.24 -5.82 -1.19
N LEU A 105 -1.38 -6.42 -0.37
CA LEU A 105 -1.19 -6.11 1.05
C LEU A 105 0.29 -5.84 1.33
N PRO A 106 0.67 -5.07 2.36
CA PRO A 106 2.06 -4.95 2.77
C PRO A 106 2.60 -6.30 3.27
N HIS A 107 3.92 -6.44 3.38
CA HIS A 107 4.51 -7.66 3.94
C HIS A 107 4.11 -7.85 5.42
N ARG A 108 3.76 -9.10 5.77
CA ARG A 108 3.24 -9.49 7.10
C ARG A 108 4.18 -9.23 8.27
N ALA A 109 5.45 -9.08 8.01
CA ALA A 109 6.51 -8.95 9.03
C ALA A 109 7.35 -7.68 8.86
N ASP A 110 6.83 -6.66 8.18
CA ASP A 110 7.45 -5.34 8.16
C ASP A 110 7.68 -4.83 9.58
N ILE A 111 8.73 -4.02 9.77
CA ILE A 111 9.06 -3.49 11.10
C ILE A 111 7.95 -2.62 11.67
N HIS A 112 7.17 -1.95 10.82
CA HIS A 112 6.07 -1.10 11.25
C HIS A 112 4.85 -1.93 11.65
N ASN A 113 4.38 -1.75 12.89
CA ASN A 113 3.27 -2.52 13.43
C ASN A 113 1.96 -2.33 12.63
N ASP A 114 1.69 -1.11 12.16
CA ASP A 114 0.49 -0.84 11.33
C ASP A 114 0.47 -1.70 10.06
N HIS A 115 1.65 -2.01 9.44
CA HIS A 115 1.74 -2.90 8.28
C HIS A 115 1.31 -4.31 8.61
N GLN A 116 1.75 -4.83 9.77
CA GLN A 116 1.37 -6.16 10.24
C GLN A 116 -0.14 -6.24 10.51
N VAL A 117 -0.71 -5.20 11.13
CA VAL A 117 -2.15 -5.11 11.40
C VAL A 117 -2.95 -5.06 10.10
N VAL A 118 -2.52 -4.23 9.12
CA VAL A 118 -3.18 -4.14 7.80
C VAL A 118 -3.10 -5.46 7.06
N PHE A 119 -1.95 -6.15 7.06
CA PHE A 119 -1.83 -7.47 6.47
C PHE A 119 -2.83 -8.45 7.09
N ASN A 120 -2.86 -8.56 8.42
CA ASN A 120 -3.75 -9.48 9.14
C ASN A 120 -5.24 -9.16 8.88
N ALA A 121 -5.60 -7.88 8.91
CA ALA A 121 -6.96 -7.43 8.61
C ALA A 121 -7.36 -7.75 7.16
N GLY A 122 -6.46 -7.54 6.21
CA GLY A 122 -6.66 -7.84 4.80
C GLY A 122 -6.87 -9.34 4.54
N ILE A 123 -6.07 -10.20 5.16
CA ILE A 123 -6.25 -11.67 5.08
C ILE A 123 -7.61 -12.09 5.65
N VAL A 124 -8.02 -11.50 6.78
CA VAL A 124 -9.34 -11.79 7.38
C VAL A 124 -10.47 -11.32 6.47
N ALA A 125 -10.35 -10.11 5.89
CA ALA A 125 -11.37 -9.53 5.01
C ALA A 125 -11.54 -10.29 3.69
N ALA A 126 -10.46 -10.89 3.18
CA ALA A 126 -10.43 -11.61 1.91
C ALA A 126 -10.64 -13.12 2.05
N ARG A 127 -11.05 -13.61 3.23
CA ARG A 127 -11.35 -15.04 3.40
C ARG A 127 -12.44 -15.50 2.42
N PRO A 128 -12.31 -16.69 1.80
CA PRO A 128 -13.29 -17.23 0.85
C PRO A 128 -14.55 -17.72 1.58
N VAL A 129 -15.26 -16.79 2.23
CA VAL A 129 -16.50 -17.06 2.97
C VAL A 129 -17.64 -16.26 2.33
N GLY A 130 -18.78 -16.88 2.11
CA GLY A 130 -19.94 -16.24 1.49
C GLY A 130 -19.66 -15.84 0.05
N THR A 131 -19.85 -14.56 -0.25
CA THR A 131 -19.72 -13.99 -1.60
C THR A 131 -18.40 -13.26 -1.84
N CYS A 132 -17.37 -13.50 -1.02
CA CYS A 132 -16.09 -12.82 -1.19
C CYS A 132 -15.54 -13.03 -2.61
N PRO A 133 -15.30 -11.96 -3.39
CA PRO A 133 -14.90 -12.06 -4.79
C PRO A 133 -13.39 -12.26 -4.98
N VAL A 134 -12.59 -12.17 -3.93
CA VAL A 134 -11.12 -12.23 -4.01
C VAL A 134 -10.65 -13.62 -4.45
N THR A 135 -9.88 -13.67 -5.52
CA THR A 135 -9.31 -14.90 -6.07
C THR A 135 -7.79 -14.95 -5.97
N ALA A 136 -7.14 -13.81 -5.71
CA ALA A 136 -5.69 -13.71 -5.56
C ALA A 136 -5.31 -12.65 -4.52
N ILE A 137 -4.33 -12.99 -3.67
CA ILE A 137 -3.73 -12.08 -2.70
C ILE A 137 -2.22 -12.06 -2.92
N TYR A 138 -1.65 -10.87 -2.98
CA TYR A 138 -0.22 -10.64 -3.14
C TYR A 138 0.28 -9.81 -1.96
N ALA A 139 1.47 -10.14 -1.45
CA ALA A 139 2.18 -9.31 -0.49
C ALA A 139 3.29 -8.53 -1.20
N TYR A 140 3.40 -7.25 -0.92
CA TYR A 140 4.46 -6.41 -1.46
C TYR A 140 5.45 -5.99 -0.36
N GLU A 141 6.71 -5.79 -0.75
CA GLU A 141 7.71 -5.17 0.10
C GLU A 141 7.57 -3.65 0.09
N THR A 142 7.87 -3.01 1.21
CA THR A 142 7.88 -1.55 1.36
C THR A 142 9.27 -1.12 1.79
N MET A 143 9.98 -0.38 0.92
CA MET A 143 11.27 0.19 1.30
C MET A 143 11.13 1.09 2.51
N SER A 144 12.14 1.05 3.37
CA SER A 144 12.23 1.65 4.71
C SER A 144 11.57 0.86 5.84
N ASP A 145 10.85 -0.21 5.52
CA ASP A 145 10.16 -1.05 6.50
C ASP A 145 10.52 -2.53 6.35
N THR A 146 10.39 -3.10 5.16
CA THR A 146 10.61 -4.54 4.93
C THR A 146 12.08 -4.93 5.11
N GLU A 147 13.02 -4.16 4.55
CA GLU A 147 14.46 -4.44 4.67
C GLU A 147 15.02 -4.22 6.08
N ARG A 148 14.27 -3.57 6.95
CA ARG A 148 14.64 -3.35 8.36
C ARG A 148 14.08 -4.41 9.30
N ALA A 149 13.20 -5.28 8.80
CA ALA A 149 12.71 -6.42 9.56
C ALA A 149 13.85 -7.43 9.84
N ALA A 150 13.61 -8.32 10.79
CA ALA A 150 14.59 -9.35 11.15
C ALA A 150 14.94 -10.23 9.94
N PRO A 151 16.22 -10.34 9.53
CA PRO A 151 16.61 -11.05 8.32
C PRO A 151 16.69 -12.58 8.53
N PHE A 152 15.85 -13.14 9.39
CA PHE A 152 15.85 -14.58 9.70
C PHE A 152 14.47 -15.06 10.14
N GLY A 153 14.29 -16.38 10.09
CA GLY A 153 13.03 -17.02 10.45
C GLY A 153 11.89 -16.71 9.48
N ASP A 154 10.68 -16.73 9.97
CA ASP A 154 9.45 -16.52 9.19
C ASP A 154 9.17 -15.04 8.85
N ALA A 155 9.99 -14.12 9.36
CA ALA A 155 9.84 -12.68 9.12
C ALA A 155 10.43 -12.23 7.77
N VAL A 156 11.29 -13.04 7.16
CA VAL A 156 11.97 -12.66 5.91
C VAL A 156 10.97 -12.52 4.77
N PHE A 157 11.08 -11.41 4.03
CA PHE A 157 10.40 -11.28 2.74
C PHE A 157 11.12 -12.12 1.69
N ILE A 158 10.47 -13.17 1.20
CA ILE A 158 10.99 -14.05 0.15
C ILE A 158 10.10 -13.88 -1.07
N PRO A 159 10.52 -13.11 -2.08
CA PRO A 159 9.72 -12.88 -3.28
C PRO A 159 9.56 -14.20 -4.06
N ASN A 160 8.32 -14.50 -4.43
CA ASN A 160 7.95 -15.65 -5.25
C ASN A 160 7.08 -15.27 -6.47
N MET A 161 6.74 -14.01 -6.60
CA MET A 161 6.04 -13.42 -7.74
C MET A 161 6.80 -12.19 -8.20
N PHE A 162 7.19 -12.18 -9.46
CA PHE A 162 7.91 -11.08 -10.09
C PHE A 162 7.07 -10.49 -11.21
N VAL A 163 7.01 -9.17 -11.29
CA VAL A 163 6.29 -8.44 -12.32
C VAL A 163 7.30 -7.63 -13.12
N ASP A 164 7.45 -7.92 -14.42
CA ASP A 164 8.24 -7.07 -15.29
C ASP A 164 7.56 -5.70 -15.43
N VAL A 165 8.20 -4.70 -14.88
CA VAL A 165 7.74 -3.32 -14.84
C VAL A 165 8.71 -2.34 -15.51
N PHE A 166 9.65 -2.82 -16.31
CA PHE A 166 10.69 -2.00 -16.95
C PHE A 166 10.10 -0.75 -17.62
N SER A 167 9.07 -0.91 -18.44
CA SER A 167 8.41 0.20 -19.14
C SER A 167 7.55 1.12 -18.26
N PHE A 168 7.37 0.79 -16.98
CA PHE A 168 6.52 1.52 -16.04
C PHE A 168 7.30 2.09 -14.86
N PHE A 169 8.59 1.79 -14.76
CA PHE A 169 9.39 2.20 -13.61
C PHE A 169 9.52 3.72 -13.50
N GLU A 170 9.65 4.42 -14.62
CA GLU A 170 9.65 5.88 -14.64
C GLU A 170 8.36 6.46 -14.02
N LYS A 171 7.19 5.88 -14.31
CA LYS A 171 5.93 6.30 -13.68
C LYS A 171 5.95 6.14 -12.16
N LYS A 172 6.55 5.07 -11.63
CA LYS A 172 6.73 4.88 -10.19
C LYS A 172 7.57 6.01 -9.60
N THR A 173 8.71 6.33 -10.21
CA THR A 173 9.60 7.38 -9.70
C THR A 173 8.95 8.76 -9.78
N GLU A 174 8.22 9.07 -10.84
CA GLU A 174 7.47 10.32 -10.96
C GLU A 174 6.33 10.40 -9.92
N ALA A 175 5.64 9.30 -9.67
CA ALA A 175 4.63 9.23 -8.62
C ALA A 175 5.24 9.46 -7.23
N MET A 176 6.41 8.86 -6.94
CA MET A 176 7.12 9.11 -5.69
C MET A 176 7.56 10.56 -5.53
N LYS A 177 7.94 11.26 -6.59
CA LYS A 177 8.27 12.70 -6.55
C LYS A 177 7.08 13.59 -6.15
N CYS A 178 5.84 13.07 -6.20
CA CYS A 178 4.68 13.78 -5.68
C CYS A 178 4.70 13.87 -4.14
N PHE A 179 5.31 12.88 -3.47
CA PHE A 179 5.42 12.80 -2.01
C PHE A 179 6.63 13.60 -1.49
N LYS A 180 6.63 14.90 -1.70
CA LYS A 180 7.74 15.79 -1.29
C LYS A 180 7.99 15.74 0.22
N SER A 181 6.95 15.50 1.02
CA SER A 181 7.06 15.40 2.47
C SER A 181 7.74 14.10 2.92
N GLN A 182 7.71 13.04 2.09
CA GLN A 182 8.20 11.70 2.42
C GLN A 182 9.55 11.37 1.78
N LEU A 183 9.86 11.94 0.61
CA LEU A 183 11.15 11.74 -0.04
C LEU A 183 12.31 12.25 0.82
N ARG A 184 13.45 11.58 0.69
CA ARG A 184 14.71 11.90 1.37
C ARG A 184 15.86 11.80 0.37
N ASP A 185 16.98 12.40 0.72
CA ASP A 185 18.21 12.29 -0.05
C ASP A 185 18.89 10.93 0.19
N PHE A 186 19.60 10.45 -0.83
CA PHE A 186 20.44 9.24 -0.73
C PHE A 186 21.49 9.45 0.40
N PRO A 187 21.80 8.45 1.21
CA PRO A 187 21.49 7.00 1.10
C PRO A 187 20.20 6.55 1.82
N ASN A 188 19.26 7.43 2.05
CA ASN A 188 17.99 7.01 2.68
C ASN A 188 17.23 6.06 1.75
N PRO A 189 16.60 4.97 2.26
CA PRO A 189 15.79 4.05 1.47
C PRO A 189 14.65 4.74 0.68
N ARG A 190 14.11 5.85 1.20
CA ARG A 190 13.08 6.65 0.52
C ARG A 190 13.65 7.68 -0.47
N SER A 191 14.85 7.45 -1.01
CA SER A 191 15.40 8.23 -2.11
C SER A 191 15.05 7.62 -3.46
N ILE A 192 15.04 8.42 -4.52
CA ILE A 192 14.81 7.92 -5.88
C ILE A 192 15.93 6.97 -6.30
N GLU A 193 17.16 7.25 -5.89
CA GLU A 193 18.33 6.43 -6.14
C GLU A 193 18.20 5.04 -5.48
N ALA A 194 17.77 4.98 -4.23
CA ALA A 194 17.56 3.71 -3.54
C ALA A 194 16.44 2.88 -4.20
N LEU A 195 15.32 3.53 -4.55
CA LEU A 195 14.23 2.87 -5.30
C LEU A 195 14.71 2.32 -6.63
N THR A 196 15.60 3.05 -7.32
CA THR A 196 16.17 2.60 -8.60
C THR A 196 17.15 1.44 -8.42
N ALA A 197 17.88 1.43 -7.32
CA ALA A 197 18.85 0.35 -7.04
C ALA A 197 18.18 -0.98 -6.65
N LEU A 198 16.96 -0.94 -6.11
CA LEU A 198 16.19 -2.14 -5.76
C LEU A 198 15.50 -2.76 -6.98
N ALA A 199 15.13 -1.96 -7.98
CA ALA A 199 14.38 -2.41 -9.16
C ALA A 199 15.27 -3.10 -10.20
#